data_8faad3a7cf093f933c47688289d9fd7d
#
_entry.id   8faad3a7cf093f933c47688289d9fd7d
#
_cell.length_a   1.000
_cell.length_b   1.000
_cell.length_c   1.000
_cell.angle_alpha   90.00
_cell.angle_beta   90.00
_cell.angle_gamma   90.00
#
_symmetry.space_group_name_H-M   'P 1'
#
loop_
_entity.id
_entity.type
_entity.pdbx_description
1 polymer ?
#
loop_
_entity_poly.entity_id
_entity_poly.type
_entity_poly.pdbx_seq_one_letter_code
_entity_poly.pdbx_strand_id
1 'polypeptide(L)'
;MKRSHFIGIDVHCQFCELAVVNAAGQVVQRDRCDTAIPALLQVIDGVARPRAVVIEEGPLAGWLWRELHGAVERLVVSEPRRNRLIVEDGDKDDDIDAEKLAQLLRGGFVKEVHQVASLERAVFKQQVAVYHFRVRQRVRESLRLTSLFRQHGMMIREKAYAASTDRPALLARLPANAVLREAVRLLWLAYDELVDQEETWRRRLVELARQQEVVHRFQALPGVGWIRAATLYAYLDTPWRFRSKAALWKYLGIGLERERSGNGPGHVGVPVLTHRLLKSTILGAARSAVAQGENPFADLYRRWMEQGLSSRLARRNVARALSATLWGLWKNGRAYRPEWVGVAAAAQRGDAGVSARTMADERAERSSFAMHGPAWRSPHRLNEPAPIGSLRSVIFMDLPRESPR
;
A
#
# COMPACT_ATOMS: atom_id res chain seq x y z
N MET A 1 40.83 7.38 0.78
CA MET A 1 39.44 6.98 1.06
C MET A 1 39.09 7.44 2.47
N LYS A 2 38.04 8.27 2.66
CA LYS A 2 37.56 8.63 4.00
C LYS A 2 37.15 7.33 4.72
N ARG A 3 37.62 7.14 5.95
CA ARG A 3 37.26 5.99 6.79
C ARG A 3 35.79 6.14 7.23
N SER A 4 34.87 5.61 6.41
CA SER A 4 33.44 5.64 6.72
C SER A 4 33.06 4.44 7.59
N HIS A 5 32.19 4.67 8.57
CA HIS A 5 31.59 3.64 9.40
C HIS A 5 30.14 3.41 9.00
N PHE A 6 29.73 2.16 9.02
CA PHE A 6 28.37 1.74 8.65
C PHE A 6 27.75 1.08 9.87
N ILE A 7 26.65 1.61 10.37
CA ILE A 7 25.96 1.16 11.57
C ILE A 7 24.65 0.51 11.15
N GLY A 8 24.51 -0.77 11.44
CA GLY A 8 23.24 -1.48 11.35
C GLY A 8 22.57 -1.49 12.71
N ILE A 9 21.30 -1.20 12.76
CA ILE A 9 20.49 -1.25 13.98
C ILE A 9 19.33 -2.20 13.75
N ASP A 10 19.33 -3.31 14.50
CA ASP A 10 18.14 -4.15 14.64
C ASP A 10 17.28 -3.60 15.78
N VAL A 11 16.00 -3.33 15.48
CA VAL A 11 15.13 -2.53 16.35
C VAL A 11 14.04 -3.40 16.96
N HIS A 12 14.16 -3.65 18.27
CA HIS A 12 13.11 -4.25 19.08
C HIS A 12 12.33 -3.20 19.90
N CYS A 13 11.20 -3.59 20.51
CA CYS A 13 10.37 -2.68 21.27
C CYS A 13 11.04 -2.11 22.54
N GLN A 14 11.94 -2.87 23.16
CA GLN A 14 12.59 -2.51 24.44
C GLN A 14 14.07 -2.20 24.30
N PHE A 15 14.75 -2.83 23.36
CA PHE A 15 16.17 -2.69 23.11
C PHE A 15 16.46 -2.64 21.62
N CYS A 16 17.65 -2.16 21.28
CA CYS A 16 18.23 -2.20 19.94
C CYS A 16 19.59 -2.87 19.98
N GLU A 17 19.88 -3.75 19.02
CA GLU A 17 21.20 -4.28 18.74
C GLU A 17 21.88 -3.44 17.65
N LEU A 18 23.13 -3.07 17.89
CA LEU A 18 23.90 -2.25 16.96
C LEU A 18 25.19 -2.95 16.57
N ALA A 19 25.50 -2.94 15.30
CA ALA A 19 26.79 -3.39 14.79
C ALA A 19 27.41 -2.31 13.93
N VAL A 20 28.69 -1.99 14.19
CA VAL A 20 29.47 -1.00 13.45
C VAL A 20 30.49 -1.72 12.58
N VAL A 21 30.44 -1.46 11.28
CA VAL A 21 31.34 -2.04 10.28
C VAL A 21 32.19 -0.93 9.65
N ASN A 22 33.50 -1.16 9.54
CA ASN A 22 34.39 -0.22 8.87
C ASN A 22 34.35 -0.38 7.33
N ALA A 23 35.07 0.48 6.63
CA ALA A 23 35.12 0.44 5.14
C ALA A 23 35.68 -0.88 4.57
N ALA A 24 36.49 -1.62 5.34
CA ALA A 24 37.02 -2.92 4.94
C ALA A 24 36.02 -4.08 5.14
N GLY A 25 34.90 -3.83 5.82
CA GLY A 25 33.90 -4.85 6.11
C GLY A 25 34.11 -5.58 7.45
N GLN A 26 35.04 -5.12 8.29
CA GLN A 26 35.28 -5.70 9.60
C GLN A 26 34.33 -5.07 10.62
N VAL A 27 33.74 -5.88 11.48
CA VAL A 27 32.99 -5.42 12.65
C VAL A 27 33.99 -4.85 13.65
N VAL A 28 33.82 -3.56 13.99
CA VAL A 28 34.69 -2.85 14.91
C VAL A 28 34.05 -2.59 16.26
N GLN A 29 32.73 -2.70 16.35
CA GLN A 29 31.99 -2.47 17.58
C GLN A 29 30.63 -3.18 17.51
N ARG A 30 30.16 -3.69 18.66
CA ARG A 30 28.81 -4.20 18.87
C ARG A 30 28.30 -3.60 20.18
N ASP A 31 27.07 -3.16 20.16
CA ASP A 31 26.42 -2.57 21.33
C ASP A 31 24.97 -3.01 21.41
N ARG A 32 24.49 -3.01 22.64
CA ARG A 32 23.08 -3.14 22.95
C ARG A 32 22.65 -1.98 23.82
N CYS A 33 21.55 -1.32 23.49
CA CYS A 33 21.01 -0.22 24.29
C CYS A 33 19.47 -0.25 24.30
N ASP A 34 18.89 0.50 25.21
CA ASP A 34 17.43 0.68 25.25
C ASP A 34 16.92 1.35 23.97
N THR A 35 15.68 1.02 23.55
CA THR A 35 15.01 1.68 22.43
C THR A 35 14.54 3.08 22.84
N ALA A 36 15.52 3.92 23.16
CA ALA A 36 15.36 5.31 23.57
C ALA A 36 16.35 6.21 22.81
N ILE A 37 15.87 7.37 22.35
CA ILE A 37 16.68 8.29 21.53
C ILE A 37 17.99 8.67 22.20
N PRO A 38 18.04 9.06 23.51
CA PRO A 38 19.30 9.40 24.17
C PRO A 38 20.31 8.24 24.18
N ALA A 39 19.85 7.00 24.42
CA ALA A 39 20.70 5.81 24.44
C ALA A 39 21.27 5.50 23.05
N LEU A 40 20.44 5.56 22.01
CA LEU A 40 20.87 5.37 20.63
C LEU A 40 21.86 6.45 20.19
N LEU A 41 21.60 7.73 20.52
CA LEU A 41 22.51 8.83 20.20
C LEU A 41 23.84 8.67 20.89
N GLN A 42 23.88 8.23 22.17
CA GLN A 42 25.11 7.99 22.91
C GLN A 42 25.99 6.95 22.20
N VAL A 43 25.43 5.84 21.74
CA VAL A 43 26.16 4.81 20.99
C VAL A 43 26.61 5.33 19.64
N ILE A 44 25.72 5.97 18.89
CA ILE A 44 26.00 6.51 17.56
C ILE A 44 27.11 7.60 17.65
N ASP A 45 27.08 8.48 18.65
CA ASP A 45 28.07 9.55 18.82
C ASP A 45 29.45 9.02 19.21
N GLY A 46 29.55 7.86 19.83
CA GLY A 46 30.79 7.13 20.06
C GLY A 46 31.50 6.66 18.80
N VAL A 47 30.79 6.56 17.66
CA VAL A 47 31.36 6.10 16.39
C VAL A 47 31.97 7.28 15.62
N ALA A 48 33.18 7.11 15.11
CA ALA A 48 33.89 8.16 14.36
C ALA A 48 33.17 8.51 13.04
N ARG A 49 33.12 9.79 12.70
CA ARG A 49 32.56 10.31 11.44
C ARG A 49 33.52 10.13 10.26
N PRO A 50 33.04 9.99 8.99
CA PRO A 50 31.62 9.98 8.60
C PRO A 50 30.97 8.63 8.88
N ARG A 51 29.71 8.67 9.29
CA ARG A 51 28.92 7.49 9.65
C ARG A 51 27.58 7.44 8.90
N ALA A 52 27.23 6.25 8.44
CA ALA A 52 25.96 5.97 7.81
C ALA A 52 25.21 4.91 8.64
N VAL A 53 23.91 5.10 8.84
CA VAL A 53 23.08 4.23 9.66
C VAL A 53 22.00 3.58 8.80
N VAL A 54 21.70 2.33 9.07
CA VAL A 54 20.55 1.63 8.49
C VAL A 54 19.72 0.99 9.60
N ILE A 55 18.40 1.16 9.49
CA ILE A 55 17.39 0.48 10.28
C ILE A 55 16.44 -0.28 9.35
N GLU A 56 15.83 -1.37 9.82
CA GLU A 56 14.83 -2.07 9.03
C GLU A 56 13.45 -1.40 9.11
N GLU A 57 12.63 -1.50 8.04
CA GLU A 57 11.26 -0.97 8.04
C GLU A 57 10.40 -1.74 9.05
N GLY A 58 9.89 -1.03 10.05
CA GLY A 58 9.06 -1.55 11.12
C GLY A 58 8.18 -0.45 11.75
N PRO A 59 7.42 -0.77 12.80
CA PRO A 59 6.53 0.19 13.46
C PRO A 59 7.25 1.42 14.00
N LEU A 60 8.49 1.27 14.48
CA LEU A 60 9.32 2.33 15.07
C LEU A 60 10.17 3.09 14.05
N ALA A 61 10.36 2.56 12.84
CA ALA A 61 11.29 3.09 11.85
C ALA A 61 11.04 4.57 11.52
N GLY A 62 9.77 4.98 11.34
CA GLY A 62 9.43 6.36 11.02
C GLY A 62 9.70 7.35 12.15
N TRP A 63 9.56 6.93 13.42
CA TRP A 63 9.92 7.72 14.60
C TRP A 63 11.44 7.82 14.70
N LEU A 64 12.16 6.72 14.72
CA LEU A 64 13.63 6.69 14.79
C LEU A 64 14.26 7.50 13.66
N TRP A 65 13.72 7.40 12.45
CA TRP A 65 14.24 8.15 11.32
C TRP A 65 14.13 9.68 11.55
N ARG A 66 12.99 10.17 12.06
CA ARG A 66 12.81 11.60 12.33
C ARG A 66 13.74 12.12 13.42
N GLU A 67 13.97 11.31 14.45
CA GLU A 67 14.80 11.71 15.59
C GLU A 67 16.30 11.62 15.30
N LEU A 68 16.72 10.62 14.50
CA LEU A 68 18.15 10.32 14.32
C LEU A 68 18.74 10.88 13.02
N HIS A 69 17.93 11.23 12.00
CA HIS A 69 18.46 11.60 10.68
C HIS A 69 19.37 12.86 10.70
N GLY A 70 19.18 13.76 11.67
CA GLY A 70 20.03 14.94 11.87
C GLY A 70 21.36 14.66 12.56
N ALA A 71 21.53 13.50 13.20
CA ALA A 71 22.71 13.14 13.97
C ALA A 71 23.79 12.43 13.14
N VAL A 72 23.47 11.99 11.92
CA VAL A 72 24.35 11.19 11.05
C VAL A 72 24.39 11.75 9.64
N GLU A 73 25.45 11.45 8.89
CA GLU A 73 25.59 11.93 7.51
C GLU A 73 24.61 11.23 6.56
N ARG A 74 24.17 10.02 6.89
CA ARG A 74 23.16 9.29 6.15
C ARG A 74 22.42 8.34 7.06
N LEU A 75 21.08 8.40 7.05
CA LEU A 75 20.20 7.42 7.69
C LEU A 75 19.27 6.81 6.64
N VAL A 76 19.23 5.49 6.56
CA VAL A 76 18.47 4.73 5.60
C VAL A 76 17.51 3.79 6.32
N VAL A 77 16.26 3.73 5.86
CA VAL A 77 15.33 2.66 6.25
C VAL A 77 15.29 1.62 5.13
N SER A 78 15.55 0.38 5.47
CA SER A 78 15.69 -0.75 4.55
C SER A 78 14.39 -1.53 4.39
N GLU A 79 14.06 -2.00 3.16
CA GLU A 79 12.91 -2.87 2.91
C GLU A 79 13.24 -4.35 3.22
N PRO A 80 12.66 -4.98 4.28
CA PRO A 80 13.04 -6.32 4.73
C PRO A 80 12.81 -7.41 3.67
N ARG A 81 11.77 -7.27 2.86
CA ARG A 81 11.43 -8.28 1.83
C ARG A 81 12.50 -8.44 0.75
N ARG A 82 13.29 -7.41 0.49
CA ARG A 82 14.35 -7.44 -0.51
C ARG A 82 15.71 -7.81 0.08
N ASN A 83 15.87 -7.66 1.38
CA ASN A 83 17.06 -8.11 2.10
C ASN A 83 17.14 -9.64 2.20
N ARG A 84 15.99 -10.35 2.18
CA ARG A 84 15.92 -11.82 2.25
C ARG A 84 16.75 -12.56 1.20
N LEU A 85 16.91 -12.02 0.01
CA LEU A 85 17.69 -12.64 -1.07
C LEU A 85 19.19 -12.69 -0.78
N ILE A 86 19.67 -11.99 0.26
CA ILE A 86 21.10 -11.92 0.64
C ILE A 86 21.35 -12.59 1.99
N VAL A 87 20.29 -12.95 2.73
CA VAL A 87 20.32 -13.39 4.14
C VAL A 87 19.84 -14.84 4.33
N GLU A 88 19.79 -15.66 3.27
CA GLU A 88 19.35 -17.06 3.36
C GLU A 88 20.35 -18.02 4.07
N ASP A 89 21.39 -17.51 4.74
CA ASP A 89 22.30 -18.32 5.55
C ASP A 89 21.90 -18.37 7.04
N GLY A 90 21.24 -19.36 7.40
CA GLY A 90 21.24 -20.34 8.51
C GLY A 90 20.81 -19.85 9.89
N ASP A 91 21.51 -19.04 10.59
CA ASP A 91 21.26 -18.76 12.01
C ASP A 91 20.59 -17.39 12.23
N LYS A 92 19.47 -17.41 12.97
CA LYS A 92 18.82 -16.19 13.45
C LYS A 92 19.38 -15.86 14.82
N ASP A 93 20.19 -14.80 14.86
CA ASP A 93 20.62 -14.14 16.06
C ASP A 93 20.53 -12.64 15.82
N ASP A 94 19.99 -11.87 16.78
CA ASP A 94 19.75 -10.44 16.64
C ASP A 94 21.05 -9.67 16.37
N ASP A 95 22.16 -10.08 16.96
CA ASP A 95 23.50 -9.55 16.71
C ASP A 95 23.95 -9.72 15.24
N ILE A 96 23.59 -10.84 14.65
CA ILE A 96 23.90 -11.17 13.25
C ILE A 96 23.05 -10.30 12.32
N ASP A 97 21.82 -10.00 12.68
CA ASP A 97 20.91 -9.21 11.85
C ASP A 97 21.35 -7.74 11.79
N ALA A 98 21.81 -7.14 12.90
CA ALA A 98 22.41 -5.81 12.92
C ALA A 98 23.68 -5.73 12.05
N GLU A 99 24.58 -6.74 12.14
CA GLU A 99 25.77 -6.81 11.29
C GLU A 99 25.43 -6.91 9.81
N LYS A 100 24.49 -7.81 9.43
CA LYS A 100 24.03 -8.00 8.06
C LYS A 100 23.50 -6.68 7.48
N LEU A 101 22.70 -5.92 8.25
CA LEU A 101 22.23 -4.60 7.84
C LEU A 101 23.39 -3.64 7.55
N ALA A 102 24.39 -3.57 8.43
CA ALA A 102 25.56 -2.73 8.25
C ALA A 102 26.35 -3.11 6.98
N GLN A 103 26.55 -4.42 6.73
CA GLN A 103 27.22 -4.95 5.53
C GLN A 103 26.44 -4.61 4.24
N LEU A 104 25.11 -4.75 4.26
CA LEU A 104 24.25 -4.37 3.15
C LEU A 104 24.36 -2.87 2.83
N LEU A 105 24.39 -2.01 3.88
CA LEU A 105 24.57 -0.58 3.70
C LEU A 105 25.95 -0.25 3.11
N ARG A 106 27.00 -0.88 3.62
CA ARG A 106 28.37 -0.72 3.12
C ARG A 106 28.49 -1.12 1.66
N GLY A 107 27.89 -2.27 1.28
CA GLY A 107 27.89 -2.79 -0.09
C GLY A 107 26.99 -2.02 -1.06
N GLY A 108 26.16 -1.09 -0.58
CA GLY A 108 25.18 -0.34 -1.41
C GLY A 108 23.99 -1.19 -1.88
N PHE A 109 23.72 -2.33 -1.23
CA PHE A 109 22.65 -3.25 -1.59
C PHE A 109 21.31 -2.94 -0.90
N VAL A 110 21.28 -1.97 0.03
CA VAL A 110 20.07 -1.59 0.74
C VAL A 110 19.05 -0.97 -0.23
N LYS A 111 17.84 -1.50 -0.23
CA LYS A 111 16.71 -0.87 -0.89
C LYS A 111 16.05 0.11 0.06
N GLU A 112 16.29 1.38 -0.16
CA GLU A 112 15.79 2.46 0.68
C GLU A 112 14.27 2.62 0.59
N VAL A 113 13.60 2.69 1.76
CA VAL A 113 12.19 3.04 1.91
C VAL A 113 12.08 4.52 2.26
N HIS A 114 11.29 5.24 1.47
CA HIS A 114 11.05 6.67 1.71
C HIS A 114 10.39 6.91 3.06
N GLN A 115 10.95 7.81 3.85
CA GLN A 115 10.43 8.24 5.14
C GLN A 115 9.82 9.64 5.06
N VAL A 116 8.79 9.86 5.87
CA VAL A 116 8.09 11.16 5.98
C VAL A 116 8.86 12.02 6.99
N ALA A 117 9.42 13.14 6.52
CA ALA A 117 10.28 13.98 7.35
C ALA A 117 9.52 14.76 8.42
N SER A 118 8.34 15.28 8.10
CA SER A 118 7.54 16.11 9.00
C SER A 118 6.63 15.26 9.89
N LEU A 119 6.60 15.54 11.20
CA LEU A 119 5.66 14.94 12.13
C LEU A 119 4.20 15.22 11.71
N GLU A 120 3.91 16.45 11.28
CA GLU A 120 2.57 16.83 10.80
C GLU A 120 2.11 15.96 9.63
N ARG A 121 3.01 15.72 8.66
CA ARG A 121 2.73 14.84 7.52
C ARG A 121 2.55 13.39 7.94
N ALA A 122 3.35 12.91 8.90
CA ALA A 122 3.22 11.56 9.45
C ALA A 122 1.87 11.40 10.17
N VAL A 123 1.46 12.37 10.98
CA VAL A 123 0.15 12.39 11.67
C VAL A 123 -0.99 12.44 10.65
N PHE A 124 -0.90 13.29 9.61
CA PHE A 124 -1.91 13.30 8.55
C PHE A 124 -2.05 11.93 7.87
N LYS A 125 -0.92 11.26 7.57
CA LYS A 125 -0.93 9.90 7.01
C LYS A 125 -1.57 8.89 7.97
N GLN A 126 -1.35 9.02 9.28
CA GLN A 126 -2.00 8.18 10.30
C GLN A 126 -3.53 8.38 10.30
N GLN A 127 -4.01 9.64 10.21
CA GLN A 127 -5.46 9.92 10.12
C GLN A 127 -6.11 9.27 8.90
N VAL A 128 -5.43 9.35 7.74
CA VAL A 128 -5.87 8.65 6.52
C VAL A 128 -5.91 7.13 6.74
N ALA A 129 -4.89 6.58 7.38
CA ALA A 129 -4.81 5.14 7.65
C ALA A 129 -5.93 4.66 8.58
N VAL A 130 -6.24 5.43 9.65
CA VAL A 130 -7.35 5.15 10.58
C VAL A 130 -8.69 5.17 9.86
N TYR A 131 -8.96 6.20 9.05
CA TYR A 131 -10.20 6.24 8.25
C TYR A 131 -10.36 4.97 7.40
N HIS A 132 -9.35 4.61 6.63
CA HIS A 132 -9.42 3.40 5.79
C HIS A 132 -9.48 2.09 6.61
N PHE A 133 -8.96 2.10 7.83
CA PHE A 133 -9.11 0.97 8.75
C PHE A 133 -10.57 0.82 9.18
N ARG A 134 -11.28 1.92 9.54
CA ARG A 134 -12.72 1.90 9.89
C ARG A 134 -13.57 1.43 8.72
N VAL A 135 -13.31 1.93 7.50
CA VAL A 135 -13.97 1.42 6.28
C VAL A 135 -13.82 -0.10 6.15
N ARG A 136 -12.62 -0.63 6.36
CA ARG A 136 -12.39 -2.08 6.28
C ARG A 136 -13.13 -2.87 7.37
N GLN A 137 -13.22 -2.32 8.59
CA GLN A 137 -13.97 -2.95 9.68
C GLN A 137 -15.46 -3.04 9.33
N ARG A 138 -16.08 -1.93 8.89
CA ARG A 138 -17.48 -1.92 8.46
C ARG A 138 -17.74 -2.92 7.32
N VAL A 139 -16.88 -2.92 6.28
CA VAL A 139 -17.00 -3.88 5.17
C VAL A 139 -16.89 -5.33 5.67
N ARG A 140 -16.01 -5.62 6.61
CA ARG A 140 -15.87 -6.95 7.21
C ARG A 140 -17.14 -7.37 7.93
N GLU A 141 -17.75 -6.46 8.70
CA GLU A 141 -19.00 -6.72 9.42
C GLU A 141 -20.17 -6.93 8.45
N SER A 142 -20.25 -6.09 7.40
CA SER A 142 -21.20 -6.26 6.30
C SER A 142 -21.09 -7.64 5.62
N LEU A 143 -19.87 -8.13 5.40
CA LEU A 143 -19.64 -9.45 4.82
C LEU A 143 -20.05 -10.58 5.76
N ARG A 144 -19.86 -10.44 7.09
CA ARG A 144 -20.33 -11.41 8.09
C ARG A 144 -21.84 -11.53 8.06
N LEU A 145 -22.55 -10.40 8.15
CA LEU A 145 -24.01 -10.36 8.02
C LEU A 145 -24.49 -10.99 6.74
N THR A 146 -23.92 -10.61 5.60
CA THR A 146 -24.28 -11.17 4.31
C THR A 146 -24.04 -12.68 4.24
N SER A 147 -22.94 -13.17 4.83
CA SER A 147 -22.61 -14.59 4.90
C SER A 147 -23.62 -15.36 5.77
N LEU A 148 -24.01 -14.81 6.92
CA LEU A 148 -24.99 -15.40 7.80
C LEU A 148 -26.36 -15.56 7.10
N PHE A 149 -26.83 -14.54 6.43
CA PHE A 149 -28.08 -14.63 5.66
C PHE A 149 -28.00 -15.66 4.54
N ARG A 150 -26.84 -15.78 3.87
CA ARG A 150 -26.63 -16.81 2.82
C ARG A 150 -26.70 -18.24 3.36
N GLN A 151 -26.21 -18.49 4.57
CA GLN A 151 -26.31 -19.80 5.25
C GLN A 151 -27.77 -20.23 5.46
N HIS A 152 -28.70 -19.28 5.48
CA HIS A 152 -30.14 -19.52 5.57
C HIS A 152 -30.88 -19.28 4.23
N GLY A 153 -30.17 -19.40 3.10
CA GLY A 153 -30.77 -19.33 1.75
C GLY A 153 -31.13 -17.91 1.29
N MET A 154 -30.76 -16.85 2.05
CA MET A 154 -31.11 -15.48 1.72
C MET A 154 -29.95 -14.76 1.00
N MET A 155 -30.08 -14.58 -0.33
CA MET A 155 -29.10 -13.90 -1.16
C MET A 155 -29.27 -12.37 -1.11
N ILE A 156 -28.99 -11.76 0.06
CA ILE A 156 -29.10 -10.32 0.27
C ILE A 156 -27.73 -9.63 0.15
N ARG A 157 -27.76 -8.32 -0.04
CA ARG A 157 -26.60 -7.43 -0.02
C ARG A 157 -26.73 -6.41 1.08
N GLU A 158 -25.66 -5.73 1.45
CA GLU A 158 -25.62 -4.66 2.47
C GLU A 158 -26.78 -3.67 2.30
N LYS A 159 -27.10 -3.27 1.08
CA LYS A 159 -28.20 -2.35 0.77
C LYS A 159 -29.55 -2.79 1.37
N ALA A 160 -29.79 -4.09 1.55
CA ALA A 160 -31.06 -4.62 2.04
C ALA A 160 -31.26 -4.43 3.57
N TYR A 161 -30.21 -4.19 4.34
CA TYR A 161 -30.27 -3.97 5.80
C TYR A 161 -29.60 -2.68 6.27
N ALA A 162 -29.11 -1.86 5.34
CA ALA A 162 -28.50 -0.57 5.67
C ALA A 162 -29.52 0.35 6.36
N ALA A 163 -30.76 0.38 5.89
CA ALA A 163 -31.86 1.05 6.58
C ALA A 163 -32.40 0.15 7.70
N SER A 164 -32.54 0.69 8.93
CA SER A 164 -33.07 -0.04 10.08
C SER A 164 -34.52 -0.47 9.90
N THR A 165 -35.30 0.27 9.12
CA THR A 165 -36.71 0.01 8.78
C THR A 165 -36.93 -1.31 8.05
N ASP A 166 -35.95 -1.79 7.29
CA ASP A 166 -36.08 -3.02 6.48
C ASP A 166 -35.74 -4.30 7.27
N ARG A 167 -35.07 -4.15 8.41
CA ARG A 167 -34.55 -5.25 9.26
C ARG A 167 -35.61 -6.18 9.83
N PRO A 168 -36.77 -5.68 10.34
CA PRO A 168 -37.82 -6.56 10.84
C PRO A 168 -38.33 -7.55 9.79
N ALA A 169 -38.51 -7.11 8.54
CA ALA A 169 -38.92 -7.98 7.44
C ALA A 169 -37.85 -9.03 7.11
N LEU A 170 -36.57 -8.69 7.22
CA LEU A 170 -35.48 -9.65 7.03
C LEU A 170 -35.42 -10.68 8.15
N LEU A 171 -35.63 -10.26 9.41
CA LEU A 171 -35.71 -11.20 10.55
C LEU A 171 -36.87 -12.18 10.45
N ALA A 172 -38.03 -11.73 9.95
CA ALA A 172 -39.21 -12.58 9.79
C ALA A 172 -38.96 -13.72 8.78
N ARG A 173 -38.09 -13.51 7.80
CA ARG A 173 -37.71 -14.50 6.79
C ARG A 173 -36.67 -15.52 7.26
N LEU A 174 -35.97 -15.25 8.38
CA LEU A 174 -35.06 -16.21 9.00
C LEU A 174 -35.83 -17.28 9.75
N PRO A 175 -35.26 -18.49 9.95
CA PRO A 175 -35.85 -19.52 10.78
C PRO A 175 -36.30 -18.97 12.12
N ALA A 176 -37.41 -19.54 12.71
CA ALA A 176 -37.98 -19.14 13.97
C ALA A 176 -37.10 -19.63 15.17
N ASN A 177 -35.83 -19.23 15.18
CA ASN A 177 -34.87 -19.55 16.22
C ASN A 177 -34.46 -18.26 16.95
N ALA A 178 -34.68 -18.21 18.27
CA ALA A 178 -34.43 -17.04 19.06
C ALA A 178 -32.93 -16.65 19.10
N VAL A 179 -32.04 -17.64 19.24
CA VAL A 179 -30.58 -17.43 19.32
C VAL A 179 -30.05 -16.86 17.98
N LEU A 180 -30.50 -17.42 16.84
CA LEU A 180 -30.13 -16.91 15.53
C LEU A 180 -30.56 -15.45 15.34
N ARG A 181 -31.82 -15.15 15.66
CA ARG A 181 -32.36 -13.79 15.50
C ARG A 181 -31.67 -12.79 16.43
N GLU A 182 -31.32 -13.22 17.65
CA GLU A 182 -30.55 -12.39 18.59
C GLU A 182 -29.12 -12.11 18.04
N ALA A 183 -28.43 -13.13 17.54
CA ALA A 183 -27.12 -12.96 16.93
C ALA A 183 -27.14 -11.95 15.77
N VAL A 184 -28.18 -12.00 14.92
CA VAL A 184 -28.34 -11.02 13.81
C VAL A 184 -28.56 -9.60 14.35
N ARG A 185 -29.35 -9.42 15.42
CA ARG A 185 -29.55 -8.09 16.03
C ARG A 185 -28.24 -7.53 16.59
N LEU A 186 -27.44 -8.35 17.28
CA LEU A 186 -26.15 -7.93 17.82
C LEU A 186 -25.15 -7.54 16.71
N LEU A 187 -25.14 -8.29 15.61
CA LEU A 187 -24.32 -7.96 14.44
C LEU A 187 -24.78 -6.65 13.78
N TRP A 188 -26.07 -6.36 13.73
CA TRP A 188 -26.55 -5.07 13.22
C TRP A 188 -26.15 -3.90 14.12
N LEU A 189 -26.20 -4.06 15.46
CA LEU A 189 -25.71 -3.03 16.37
C LEU A 189 -24.23 -2.73 16.14
N ALA A 190 -23.40 -3.77 16.02
CA ALA A 190 -21.98 -3.60 15.71
C ALA A 190 -21.75 -2.95 14.32
N TYR A 191 -22.57 -3.30 13.33
CA TYR A 191 -22.52 -2.68 12.01
C TYR A 191 -22.87 -1.19 12.07
N ASP A 192 -23.95 -0.81 12.78
CA ASP A 192 -24.39 0.58 12.91
C ASP A 192 -23.33 1.44 13.59
N GLU A 193 -22.73 0.95 14.67
CA GLU A 193 -21.62 1.64 15.34
C GLU A 193 -20.44 1.88 14.39
N LEU A 194 -20.10 0.88 13.56
CA LEU A 194 -19.03 1.02 12.58
C LEU A 194 -19.36 2.01 11.45
N VAL A 195 -20.64 2.12 11.07
CA VAL A 195 -21.12 3.14 10.11
C VAL A 195 -20.93 4.54 10.69
N ASP A 196 -21.34 4.75 11.95
CA ASP A 196 -21.22 6.04 12.63
C ASP A 196 -19.77 6.44 12.85
N GLN A 197 -18.92 5.49 13.23
CA GLN A 197 -17.48 5.70 13.35
C GLN A 197 -16.85 6.06 12.00
N GLU A 198 -17.19 5.32 10.92
CA GLU A 198 -16.69 5.64 9.57
C GLU A 198 -17.04 7.07 9.16
N GLU A 199 -18.30 7.51 9.37
CA GLU A 199 -18.77 8.85 9.03
C GLU A 199 -18.07 9.92 9.87
N THR A 200 -17.87 9.67 11.16
CA THR A 200 -17.13 10.58 12.06
C THR A 200 -15.69 10.78 11.59
N TRP A 201 -14.98 9.68 11.28
CA TRP A 201 -13.64 9.76 10.75
C TRP A 201 -13.58 10.36 9.34
N ARG A 202 -14.61 10.15 8.53
CA ARG A 202 -14.73 10.77 7.20
C ARG A 202 -14.82 12.29 7.31
N ARG A 203 -15.69 12.79 8.16
CA ARG A 203 -15.84 14.23 8.41
C ARG A 203 -14.53 14.84 8.89
N ARG A 204 -13.92 14.22 9.92
CA ARG A 204 -12.65 14.70 10.46
C ARG A 204 -11.53 14.72 9.41
N LEU A 205 -11.42 13.67 8.62
CA LEU A 205 -10.42 13.62 7.55
C LEU A 205 -10.65 14.70 6.48
N VAL A 206 -11.90 14.98 6.12
CA VAL A 206 -12.22 16.04 5.15
C VAL A 206 -11.85 17.42 5.71
N GLU A 207 -12.08 17.68 6.99
CA GLU A 207 -11.68 18.93 7.66
C GLU A 207 -10.16 19.13 7.59
N LEU A 208 -9.38 18.10 7.97
CA LEU A 208 -7.93 18.14 7.88
C LEU A 208 -7.41 18.26 6.44
N ALA A 209 -8.08 17.61 5.51
CA ALA A 209 -7.76 17.65 4.08
C ALA A 209 -7.95 19.07 3.49
N ARG A 210 -8.98 19.77 3.93
CA ARG A 210 -9.26 21.17 3.52
C ARG A 210 -8.20 22.16 3.98
N GLN A 211 -7.41 21.84 5.00
CA GLN A 211 -6.28 22.67 5.46
C GLN A 211 -5.03 22.51 4.58
N GLN A 212 -5.01 21.51 3.69
CA GLN A 212 -3.85 21.17 2.86
C GLN A 212 -4.03 21.71 1.43
N GLU A 213 -3.27 22.73 1.04
CA GLU A 213 -3.35 23.35 -0.29
C GLU A 213 -3.19 22.33 -1.44
N VAL A 214 -2.27 21.39 -1.28
CA VAL A 214 -2.04 20.33 -2.29
C VAL A 214 -3.26 19.45 -2.47
N VAL A 215 -4.01 19.19 -1.39
CA VAL A 215 -5.23 18.37 -1.45
C VAL A 215 -6.33 19.10 -2.22
N HIS A 216 -6.44 20.43 -2.08
CA HIS A 216 -7.35 21.24 -2.91
C HIS A 216 -7.03 21.10 -4.40
N ARG A 217 -5.74 21.18 -4.77
CA ARG A 217 -5.32 21.00 -6.18
C ARG A 217 -5.69 19.61 -6.71
N PHE A 218 -5.56 18.58 -5.88
CA PHE A 218 -5.91 17.21 -6.26
C PHE A 218 -7.41 17.01 -6.39
N GLN A 219 -8.18 17.58 -5.45
CA GLN A 219 -9.64 17.49 -5.41
C GLN A 219 -10.30 18.16 -6.63
N ALA A 220 -9.65 19.17 -7.24
CA ALA A 220 -10.11 19.82 -8.45
C ALA A 220 -10.10 18.91 -9.70
N LEU A 221 -9.41 17.76 -9.66
CA LEU A 221 -9.41 16.83 -10.79
C LEU A 221 -10.71 16.02 -10.84
N PRO A 222 -11.29 15.82 -12.04
CA PRO A 222 -12.46 14.95 -12.20
C PRO A 222 -12.27 13.57 -11.56
N GLY A 223 -13.26 13.14 -10.80
CA GLY A 223 -13.23 11.85 -10.10
C GLY A 223 -12.39 11.81 -8.83
N VAL A 224 -11.68 12.88 -8.44
CA VAL A 224 -10.84 12.93 -7.24
C VAL A 224 -11.57 13.75 -6.16
N GLY A 225 -12.40 13.09 -5.34
CA GLY A 225 -13.00 13.72 -4.16
C GLY A 225 -12.00 13.86 -3.00
N TRP A 226 -12.39 14.56 -1.92
CA TRP A 226 -11.55 14.89 -0.76
C TRP A 226 -10.81 13.69 -0.17
N ILE A 227 -11.48 12.57 0.03
CA ILE A 227 -10.89 11.36 0.61
C ILE A 227 -9.81 10.77 -0.31
N ARG A 228 -10.07 10.72 -1.62
CA ARG A 228 -9.07 10.22 -2.57
C ARG A 228 -7.88 11.17 -2.67
N ALA A 229 -8.12 12.48 -2.68
CA ALA A 229 -7.10 13.50 -2.69
C ALA A 229 -6.21 13.40 -1.44
N ALA A 230 -6.82 13.32 -0.25
CA ALA A 230 -6.13 13.13 1.02
C ALA A 230 -5.31 11.83 1.03
N THR A 231 -5.88 10.73 0.53
CA THR A 231 -5.19 9.44 0.46
C THR A 231 -3.96 9.51 -0.45
N LEU A 232 -4.10 10.08 -1.64
CA LEU A 232 -2.98 10.24 -2.57
C LEU A 232 -1.89 11.14 -1.97
N TYR A 233 -2.27 12.28 -1.39
CA TYR A 233 -1.34 13.20 -0.74
C TYR A 233 -0.58 12.54 0.40
N ALA A 234 -1.27 11.83 1.30
CA ALA A 234 -0.68 11.17 2.45
C ALA A 234 0.37 10.10 2.10
N TYR A 235 0.11 9.30 1.07
CA TYR A 235 0.98 8.16 0.73
C TYR A 235 2.01 8.47 -0.35
N LEU A 236 1.80 9.47 -1.18
CA LEU A 236 2.80 9.95 -2.13
C LEU A 236 3.84 10.82 -1.43
N ASP A 237 3.42 11.57 -0.40
CA ASP A 237 4.19 12.44 0.48
C ASP A 237 4.80 13.66 -0.21
N THR A 238 5.62 13.46 -1.24
CA THR A 238 6.25 14.53 -2.02
C THR A 238 6.32 14.17 -3.50
N PRO A 239 6.18 15.15 -4.42
CA PRO A 239 6.27 14.88 -5.85
C PRO A 239 7.71 14.53 -6.28
N TRP A 240 8.71 14.89 -5.48
CA TRP A 240 10.12 14.67 -5.77
C TRP A 240 10.60 13.24 -5.49
N ARG A 241 9.80 12.46 -4.78
CA ARG A 241 10.05 11.03 -4.52
C ARG A 241 10.19 10.20 -5.79
N PHE A 242 9.53 10.62 -6.88
CA PHE A 242 9.47 9.84 -8.11
C PHE A 242 10.31 10.49 -9.21
N ARG A 243 11.29 9.72 -9.76
CA ARG A 243 12.16 10.18 -10.84
C ARG A 243 11.41 10.35 -12.17
N SER A 244 10.33 9.62 -12.38
CA SER A 244 9.57 9.61 -13.63
C SER A 244 8.09 9.24 -13.41
N LYS A 245 7.24 9.52 -14.39
CA LYS A 245 5.84 9.06 -14.44
C LYS A 245 5.76 7.53 -14.33
N ALA A 246 6.66 6.81 -14.96
CA ALA A 246 6.70 5.35 -14.89
C ALA A 246 6.98 4.83 -13.47
N ALA A 247 7.88 5.48 -12.72
CA ALA A 247 8.14 5.16 -11.32
C ALA A 247 6.90 5.42 -10.44
N LEU A 248 6.21 6.54 -10.64
CA LEU A 248 4.93 6.84 -9.98
C LEU A 248 3.87 5.77 -10.32
N TRP A 249 3.71 5.40 -11.59
CA TRP A 249 2.74 4.39 -12.00
C TRP A 249 3.02 3.00 -11.41
N LYS A 250 4.30 2.61 -11.32
CA LYS A 250 4.69 1.37 -10.61
C LYS A 250 4.30 1.42 -9.14
N TYR A 251 4.61 2.50 -8.46
CA TYR A 251 4.24 2.69 -7.05
C TYR A 251 2.72 2.66 -6.83
N LEU A 252 1.95 3.27 -7.72
CA LEU A 252 0.47 3.23 -7.71
C LEU A 252 -0.11 1.87 -8.15
N GLY A 253 0.71 0.93 -8.59
CA GLY A 253 0.27 -0.38 -9.06
C GLY A 253 -0.50 -0.37 -10.39
N ILE A 254 -0.31 0.67 -11.21
CA ILE A 254 -0.88 0.82 -12.55
C ILE A 254 0.18 0.86 -13.66
N GLY A 255 1.46 0.80 -13.30
CA GLY A 255 2.60 0.68 -14.21
C GLY A 255 2.68 -0.71 -14.83
N LEU A 256 3.58 -0.86 -15.80
CA LEU A 256 3.94 -2.15 -16.37
C LEU A 256 5.31 -2.57 -15.85
N GLU A 257 5.46 -3.85 -15.55
CA GLU A 257 6.74 -4.51 -15.32
C GLU A 257 7.00 -5.48 -16.45
N ARG A 258 8.25 -5.51 -16.88
CA ARG A 258 8.73 -6.50 -17.86
C ARG A 258 9.61 -7.47 -17.10
N GLU A 259 9.24 -8.74 -17.15
CA GLU A 259 10.05 -9.84 -16.67
C GLU A 259 10.56 -10.61 -17.90
N ARG A 260 11.86 -10.70 -18.05
CA ARG A 260 12.50 -11.50 -19.10
C ARG A 260 13.57 -12.35 -18.43
N SER A 261 13.38 -13.65 -18.45
CA SER A 261 14.38 -14.64 -18.04
C SER A 261 14.91 -15.37 -19.27
N GLY A 262 16.21 -15.29 -19.52
CA GLY A 262 16.87 -15.95 -20.66
C GLY A 262 16.38 -15.46 -22.02
N ASN A 263 16.34 -16.37 -23.00
CA ASN A 263 15.94 -16.11 -24.38
C ASN A 263 14.42 -16.24 -24.64
N GLY A 264 13.61 -16.45 -23.58
CA GLY A 264 12.16 -16.58 -23.72
C GLY A 264 11.44 -15.27 -24.03
N PRO A 265 10.20 -15.33 -24.54
CA PRO A 265 9.35 -14.15 -24.70
C PRO A 265 9.11 -13.51 -23.33
N GLY A 266 9.56 -12.26 -23.16
CA GLY A 266 9.39 -11.54 -21.89
C GLY A 266 7.91 -11.35 -21.55
N HIS A 267 7.55 -11.55 -20.28
CA HIS A 267 6.20 -11.24 -19.78
C HIS A 267 6.10 -9.75 -19.44
N VAL A 268 5.03 -9.09 -19.95
CA VAL A 268 4.70 -7.71 -19.59
C VAL A 268 3.43 -7.73 -18.76
N GLY A 269 3.53 -7.43 -17.48
CA GLY A 269 2.42 -7.48 -16.54
C GLY A 269 2.32 -6.26 -15.64
N VAL A 270 1.29 -6.25 -14.80
CA VAL A 270 1.16 -5.27 -13.71
C VAL A 270 1.90 -5.83 -12.49
N PRO A 271 2.67 -5.02 -11.76
CA PRO A 271 3.36 -5.47 -10.55
C PRO A 271 2.45 -6.24 -9.61
N VAL A 272 2.90 -7.40 -9.15
CA VAL A 272 2.17 -8.24 -8.19
C VAL A 272 2.21 -7.59 -6.81
N LEU A 273 3.38 -7.11 -6.41
CA LEU A 273 3.58 -6.40 -5.15
C LEU A 273 3.27 -4.91 -5.33
N THR A 274 2.05 -4.52 -4.94
CA THR A 274 1.59 -3.13 -5.07
C THR A 274 0.88 -2.65 -3.80
N HIS A 275 0.91 -1.35 -3.59
CA HIS A 275 0.13 -0.72 -2.52
C HIS A 275 -1.37 -0.76 -2.88
N ARG A 276 -2.09 -1.77 -2.38
CA ARG A 276 -3.49 -2.06 -2.75
C ARG A 276 -4.43 -0.87 -2.57
N LEU A 277 -4.26 -0.08 -1.50
CA LEU A 277 -5.07 1.11 -1.23
C LEU A 277 -4.86 2.16 -2.33
N LEU A 278 -3.62 2.49 -2.67
CA LEU A 278 -3.33 3.48 -3.72
C LEU A 278 -3.84 3.03 -5.09
N LYS A 279 -3.64 1.76 -5.43
CA LYS A 279 -4.15 1.17 -6.67
C LYS A 279 -5.68 1.30 -6.76
N SER A 280 -6.41 0.94 -5.69
CA SER A 280 -7.87 1.06 -5.65
C SER A 280 -8.32 2.53 -5.69
N THR A 281 -7.61 3.43 -5.02
CA THR A 281 -7.89 4.87 -4.99
C THR A 281 -7.79 5.49 -6.38
N ILE A 282 -6.69 5.26 -7.09
CA ILE A 282 -6.48 5.87 -8.42
C ILE A 282 -7.37 5.24 -9.50
N LEU A 283 -7.59 3.93 -9.46
CA LEU A 283 -8.54 3.25 -10.36
C LEU A 283 -9.99 3.65 -10.07
N GLY A 284 -10.33 3.89 -8.80
CA GLY A 284 -11.62 4.42 -8.39
C GLY A 284 -11.83 5.86 -8.88
N ALA A 285 -10.79 6.71 -8.80
CA ALA A 285 -10.82 8.06 -9.34
C ALA A 285 -11.04 8.05 -10.86
N ALA A 286 -10.30 7.23 -11.59
CA ALA A 286 -10.47 7.07 -13.03
C ALA A 286 -11.88 6.60 -13.42
N ARG A 287 -12.46 5.66 -12.66
CA ARG A 287 -13.82 5.18 -12.86
C ARG A 287 -14.86 6.28 -12.66
N SER A 288 -14.69 7.09 -11.60
CA SER A 288 -15.58 8.21 -11.33
C SER A 288 -15.44 9.32 -12.36
N ALA A 289 -14.23 9.65 -12.84
CA ALA A 289 -14.01 10.62 -13.90
C ALA A 289 -14.70 10.20 -15.19
N VAL A 290 -14.57 8.93 -15.58
CA VAL A 290 -15.28 8.40 -16.77
C VAL A 290 -16.80 8.45 -16.60
N ALA A 291 -17.32 8.15 -15.41
CA ALA A 291 -18.76 8.16 -15.14
C ALA A 291 -19.36 9.58 -15.10
N GLN A 292 -18.57 10.62 -14.82
CA GLN A 292 -19.01 12.03 -14.88
C GLN A 292 -19.27 12.52 -16.31
N GLY A 293 -18.72 11.85 -17.33
CA GLY A 293 -19.03 12.08 -18.75
C GLY A 293 -18.34 13.26 -19.41
N GLU A 294 -18.55 14.47 -18.94
CA GLU A 294 -18.08 15.71 -19.58
C GLU A 294 -16.76 16.22 -18.96
N ASN A 295 -15.65 15.57 -19.33
CA ASN A 295 -14.31 15.96 -18.92
C ASN A 295 -13.25 15.30 -19.79
N PRO A 296 -12.01 15.86 -19.88
CA PRO A 296 -10.96 15.36 -20.75
C PRO A 296 -10.56 13.89 -20.50
N PHE A 297 -10.74 13.37 -19.28
CA PHE A 297 -10.43 11.97 -18.95
C PHE A 297 -11.49 11.02 -19.50
N ALA A 298 -12.76 11.43 -19.52
CA ALA A 298 -13.83 10.68 -20.18
C ALA A 298 -13.64 10.67 -21.71
N ASP A 299 -13.16 11.80 -22.29
CA ASP A 299 -12.84 11.87 -23.71
C ASP A 299 -11.69 10.96 -24.09
N LEU A 300 -10.64 10.89 -23.25
CA LEU A 300 -9.56 9.92 -23.41
C LEU A 300 -10.07 8.48 -23.36
N TYR A 301 -10.97 8.17 -22.43
CA TYR A 301 -11.56 6.85 -22.33
C TYR A 301 -12.33 6.48 -23.60
N ARG A 302 -13.21 7.36 -24.12
CA ARG A 302 -13.99 7.14 -25.35
C ARG A 302 -13.06 6.87 -26.54
N ARG A 303 -12.05 7.72 -26.74
CA ARG A 303 -11.05 7.53 -27.81
C ARG A 303 -10.34 6.18 -27.74
N TRP A 304 -9.95 5.72 -26.55
CA TRP A 304 -9.32 4.40 -26.41
C TRP A 304 -10.30 3.26 -26.66
N MET A 305 -11.57 3.40 -26.31
CA MET A 305 -12.60 2.42 -26.65
C MET A 305 -12.83 2.35 -28.17
N GLU A 306 -12.88 3.48 -28.87
CA GLU A 306 -12.98 3.58 -30.33
C GLU A 306 -11.76 2.94 -31.02
N GLN A 307 -10.58 3.01 -30.42
CA GLN A 307 -9.37 2.31 -30.88
C GLN A 307 -9.36 0.81 -30.58
N GLY A 308 -10.44 0.26 -30.04
CA GLY A 308 -10.60 -1.18 -29.77
C GLY A 308 -9.93 -1.68 -28.47
N LEU A 309 -9.50 -0.78 -27.56
CA LEU A 309 -8.98 -1.21 -26.29
C LEU A 309 -10.11 -1.77 -25.40
N SER A 310 -9.79 -2.81 -24.61
CA SER A 310 -10.74 -3.28 -23.61
C SER A 310 -11.05 -2.19 -22.57
N SER A 311 -12.28 -2.14 -22.06
CA SER A 311 -12.73 -1.21 -21.02
C SER A 311 -11.80 -1.20 -19.78
N ARG A 312 -11.25 -2.37 -19.42
CA ARG A 312 -10.29 -2.50 -18.32
C ARG A 312 -8.98 -1.77 -18.61
N LEU A 313 -8.45 -1.91 -19.82
CA LEU A 313 -7.20 -1.27 -20.25
C LEU A 313 -7.40 0.24 -20.42
N ALA A 314 -8.48 0.66 -21.06
CA ALA A 314 -8.83 2.07 -21.25
C ALA A 314 -8.93 2.79 -19.88
N ARG A 315 -9.62 2.22 -18.88
CA ARG A 315 -9.69 2.79 -17.51
C ARG A 315 -8.32 2.86 -16.82
N ARG A 316 -7.44 1.87 -17.05
CA ARG A 316 -6.07 1.93 -16.52
C ARG A 316 -5.26 3.06 -17.16
N ASN A 317 -5.44 3.29 -18.44
CA ASN A 317 -4.79 4.40 -19.14
C ASN A 317 -5.34 5.76 -18.65
N VAL A 318 -6.65 5.88 -18.36
CA VAL A 318 -7.21 7.06 -17.67
C VAL A 318 -6.55 7.26 -16.31
N ALA A 319 -6.38 6.22 -15.52
CA ALA A 319 -5.70 6.30 -14.21
C ALA A 319 -4.24 6.79 -14.34
N ARG A 320 -3.53 6.36 -15.39
CA ARG A 320 -2.17 6.84 -15.69
C ARG A 320 -2.17 8.32 -16.07
N ALA A 321 -3.08 8.74 -16.96
CA ALA A 321 -3.22 10.14 -17.36
C ALA A 321 -3.57 11.03 -16.15
N LEU A 322 -4.55 10.61 -15.32
CA LEU A 322 -4.97 11.33 -14.13
C LEU A 322 -3.81 11.46 -13.11
N SER A 323 -3.08 10.38 -12.83
CA SER A 323 -1.94 10.43 -11.91
C SER A 323 -0.78 11.27 -12.44
N ALA A 324 -0.53 11.27 -13.76
CA ALA A 324 0.49 12.12 -14.37
C ALA A 324 0.13 13.59 -14.30
N THR A 325 -1.15 13.95 -14.52
CA THR A 325 -1.67 15.31 -14.37
C THR A 325 -1.54 15.77 -12.92
N LEU A 326 -2.02 14.97 -11.96
CA LEU A 326 -1.90 15.23 -10.52
C LEU A 326 -0.45 15.51 -10.11
N TRP A 327 0.48 14.66 -10.53
CA TRP A 327 1.90 14.80 -10.23
C TRP A 327 2.50 16.06 -10.86
N GLY A 328 2.12 16.40 -12.09
CA GLY A 328 2.53 17.63 -12.77
C GLY A 328 2.02 18.90 -12.07
N LEU A 329 0.76 18.92 -11.64
CA LEU A 329 0.18 20.02 -10.87
C LEU A 329 0.94 20.23 -9.55
N TRP A 330 1.24 19.14 -8.87
CA TRP A 330 1.97 19.19 -7.59
C TRP A 330 3.38 19.74 -7.77
N LYS A 331 4.15 19.21 -8.73
CA LYS A 331 5.53 19.67 -8.99
C LYS A 331 5.62 21.16 -9.34
N ASN A 332 4.65 21.66 -10.09
CA ASN A 332 4.68 23.02 -10.61
C ASN A 332 3.86 24.02 -9.78
N GLY A 333 3.25 23.57 -8.68
CA GLY A 333 2.42 24.42 -7.84
C GLY A 333 1.19 25.00 -8.56
N ARG A 334 0.71 24.37 -9.65
CA ARG A 334 -0.32 24.92 -10.53
C ARG A 334 -1.72 24.40 -10.20
N ALA A 335 -2.75 25.19 -10.47
CA ALA A 335 -4.14 24.75 -10.44
C ALA A 335 -4.46 23.87 -11.66
N TYR A 336 -5.46 22.98 -11.54
CA TYR A 336 -5.92 22.16 -12.64
C TYR A 336 -6.56 22.99 -13.76
N ARG A 337 -6.19 22.69 -15.00
CA ARG A 337 -6.82 23.19 -16.21
C ARG A 337 -7.10 22.04 -17.17
N PRO A 338 -8.34 21.89 -17.69
CA PRO A 338 -8.72 20.79 -18.57
C PRO A 338 -7.84 20.63 -19.81
N GLU A 339 -7.38 21.73 -20.40
CA GLU A 339 -6.55 21.77 -21.61
C GLU A 339 -5.22 21.03 -21.48
N TRP A 340 -4.70 20.91 -20.27
CA TRP A 340 -3.38 20.26 -20.02
C TRP A 340 -3.45 18.74 -20.10
N VAL A 341 -4.63 18.13 -20.03
CA VAL A 341 -4.79 16.67 -20.10
C VAL A 341 -4.46 16.15 -21.50
N GLY A 342 -4.77 16.90 -22.57
CA GLY A 342 -4.47 16.54 -23.95
C GLY A 342 -2.98 16.60 -24.28
N VAL A 343 -2.25 17.56 -23.77
CA VAL A 343 -0.80 17.73 -23.97
C VAL A 343 -0.01 16.60 -23.29
N ALA A 344 -0.42 16.19 -22.10
CA ALA A 344 0.18 15.05 -21.39
C ALA A 344 -0.02 13.72 -22.14
N ALA A 345 -1.15 13.54 -22.82
CA ALA A 345 -1.46 12.34 -23.61
C ALA A 345 -0.71 12.32 -24.97
N ALA A 346 -0.39 13.47 -25.55
CA ALA A 346 0.40 13.55 -26.78
C ALA A 346 1.89 13.18 -26.55
N ALA A 347 2.44 13.58 -25.41
CA ALA A 347 3.78 13.18 -24.98
C ALA A 347 3.91 11.66 -24.69
N GLN A 348 2.81 10.98 -24.40
CA GLN A 348 2.77 9.53 -24.20
C GLN A 348 2.79 8.74 -25.52
N ARG A 349 2.50 9.37 -26.66
CA ARG A 349 2.54 8.70 -27.99
C ARG A 349 3.95 8.34 -28.45
N GLY A 350 4.96 9.05 -27.99
CA GLY A 350 6.37 8.66 -28.22
C GLY A 350 6.73 7.33 -27.54
N ASP A 351 6.19 7.10 -26.32
CA ASP A 351 6.41 5.84 -25.57
C ASP A 351 5.37 4.75 -25.93
N ALA A 352 4.16 5.14 -26.35
CA ALA A 352 3.08 4.20 -26.69
C ALA A 352 3.27 3.55 -28.07
N GLY A 353 4.03 4.14 -28.97
CA GLY A 353 4.38 3.54 -30.26
C GLY A 353 5.10 2.20 -30.12
N VAL A 354 5.88 2.04 -29.06
CA VAL A 354 6.55 0.78 -28.71
C VAL A 354 5.57 -0.21 -28.05
N SER A 355 4.62 0.28 -27.24
CA SER A 355 3.63 -0.57 -26.54
C SER A 355 2.52 -1.10 -27.46
N ALA A 356 2.10 -0.31 -28.47
CA ALA A 356 1.05 -0.72 -29.41
C ALA A 356 1.56 -1.79 -30.40
N ARG A 357 2.82 -1.68 -30.85
CA ARG A 357 3.45 -2.71 -31.68
C ARG A 357 3.60 -4.04 -30.94
N THR A 358 4.00 -4.02 -29.67
CA THR A 358 4.13 -5.23 -28.85
C THR A 358 2.78 -5.92 -28.61
N MET A 359 1.66 -5.17 -28.52
CA MET A 359 0.33 -5.75 -28.36
C MET A 359 -0.31 -6.25 -29.65
N ALA A 360 0.07 -5.70 -30.82
CA ALA A 360 -0.32 -6.24 -32.12
C ALA A 360 0.37 -7.59 -32.38
N ASP A 361 1.64 -7.71 -32.00
CA ASP A 361 2.41 -8.95 -32.10
C ASP A 361 1.85 -10.04 -31.17
N GLU A 362 1.46 -9.70 -29.92
CA GLU A 362 0.80 -10.64 -28.99
C GLU A 362 -0.58 -11.11 -29.49
N ARG A 363 -1.30 -10.30 -30.25
CA ARG A 363 -2.60 -10.68 -30.83
C ARG A 363 -2.42 -11.63 -32.01
N ALA A 364 -1.38 -11.45 -32.80
CA ALA A 364 -1.02 -12.34 -33.90
C ALA A 364 -0.57 -13.72 -33.37
N GLU A 365 0.24 -13.74 -32.31
CA GLU A 365 0.71 -15.00 -31.67
C GLU A 365 -0.42 -15.78 -30.99
N ARG A 366 -1.36 -15.13 -30.33
CA ARG A 366 -2.52 -15.82 -29.72
C ARG A 366 -3.47 -16.40 -30.76
N SER A 367 -3.61 -15.79 -31.93
CA SER A 367 -4.40 -16.33 -33.05
C SER A 367 -3.73 -17.57 -33.65
N SER A 368 -2.41 -17.60 -33.70
CA SER A 368 -1.61 -18.74 -34.18
C SER A 368 -1.65 -19.94 -33.21
N PHE A 369 -1.67 -19.68 -31.89
CA PHE A 369 -1.66 -20.74 -30.85
C PHE A 369 -3.03 -21.43 -30.68
N ALA A 370 -4.12 -20.77 -31.07
CA ALA A 370 -5.48 -21.35 -31.00
C ALA A 370 -5.75 -22.42 -32.05
N MET A 371 -4.90 -22.54 -33.08
CA MET A 371 -5.11 -23.50 -34.18
C MET A 371 -4.28 -24.79 -34.05
N HIS A 372 -3.33 -24.92 -33.11
CA HIS A 372 -2.49 -26.12 -32.98
C HIS A 372 -2.14 -26.41 -31.52
N GLY A 373 -3.12 -26.72 -30.67
CA GLY A 373 -2.91 -27.15 -29.28
C GLY A 373 -3.13 -28.65 -29.10
N PRO A 374 -2.19 -29.41 -28.47
CA PRO A 374 -2.42 -30.83 -28.15
C PRO A 374 -3.42 -30.97 -26.99
N ALA A 375 -4.28 -31.97 -27.11
CA ALA A 375 -5.33 -32.33 -26.14
C ALA A 375 -4.76 -32.55 -24.72
N TRP A 376 -5.22 -31.79 -23.78
CA TRP A 376 -4.94 -31.98 -22.36
C TRP A 376 -5.71 -33.18 -21.81
N ARG A 377 -4.99 -34.22 -21.41
CA ARG A 377 -5.52 -35.30 -20.56
C ARG A 377 -5.46 -34.86 -19.10
N SER A 378 -6.59 -34.93 -18.41
CA SER A 378 -6.70 -34.68 -16.97
C SER A 378 -5.88 -35.70 -16.18
N PRO A 379 -5.08 -35.33 -15.20
CA PRO A 379 -4.59 -36.27 -14.19
C PRO A 379 -5.58 -36.37 -13.03
N HIS A 380 -5.73 -37.60 -12.58
CA HIS A 380 -6.60 -38.10 -11.53
C HIS A 380 -6.44 -37.40 -10.18
N ARG A 381 -7.56 -37.39 -9.44
CA ARG A 381 -7.67 -37.15 -8.00
C ARG A 381 -6.65 -38.00 -7.22
N LEU A 382 -6.02 -37.44 -6.24
CA LEU A 382 -5.63 -38.05 -4.96
C LEU A 382 -5.10 -36.91 -4.04
N ASN A 383 -5.73 -36.70 -2.93
CA ASN A 383 -5.35 -36.91 -1.55
C ASN A 383 -5.97 -35.86 -0.59
N GLU A 384 -6.47 -36.43 0.48
CA GLU A 384 -7.15 -35.87 1.63
C GLU A 384 -6.32 -34.84 2.41
N PRO A 385 -6.96 -33.94 3.20
CA PRO A 385 -6.27 -32.96 3.99
C PRO A 385 -5.74 -33.52 5.30
N ALA A 386 -4.50 -33.16 5.64
CA ALA A 386 -3.87 -33.42 6.94
C ALA A 386 -4.48 -32.51 8.04
N PRO A 387 -4.45 -32.95 9.31
CA PRO A 387 -5.17 -32.30 10.40
C PRO A 387 -4.53 -31.00 10.89
N ILE A 388 -5.41 -30.07 11.23
CA ILE A 388 -5.09 -28.73 11.78
C ILE A 388 -4.52 -28.89 13.20
N GLY A 389 -3.25 -28.54 13.36
CA GLY A 389 -2.59 -28.39 14.64
C GLY A 389 -3.10 -27.14 15.40
N SER A 390 -3.35 -27.34 16.67
CA SER A 390 -3.87 -26.38 17.65
C SER A 390 -3.03 -25.08 17.77
N LEU A 391 -3.64 -23.95 17.50
CA LEU A 391 -3.17 -22.64 17.97
C LEU A 391 -3.88 -22.32 19.31
N ARG A 392 -3.19 -22.61 20.42
CA ARG A 392 -3.47 -22.01 21.74
C ARG A 392 -2.46 -20.90 21.98
N SER A 393 -2.96 -19.83 22.55
CA SER A 393 -2.35 -18.74 23.31
C SER A 393 -2.32 -17.38 22.61
N VAL A 394 -3.40 -16.60 22.83
CA VAL A 394 -3.34 -15.15 22.88
C VAL A 394 -3.64 -14.76 24.35
N ILE A 395 -2.67 -14.12 24.90
CA ILE A 395 -2.55 -13.64 26.27
C ILE A 395 -3.62 -12.59 26.54
N PHE A 396 -4.47 -12.86 27.55
CA PHE A 396 -5.25 -11.84 28.24
C PHE A 396 -4.32 -11.05 29.19
N MET A 397 -4.20 -9.75 28.99
CA MET A 397 -3.66 -8.87 30.00
C MET A 397 -4.74 -8.55 31.02
N ASP A 398 -4.52 -8.98 32.26
CA ASP A 398 -5.32 -8.63 33.44
C ASP A 398 -5.20 -7.14 33.75
N LEU A 399 -6.35 -6.47 33.85
CA LEU A 399 -6.49 -5.16 34.50
C LEU A 399 -6.67 -5.38 36.01
N PRO A 400 -6.05 -4.57 36.88
CA PRO A 400 -6.23 -4.71 38.33
C PRO A 400 -7.65 -4.33 38.75
N ARG A 401 -8.26 -5.18 39.59
CA ARG A 401 -9.52 -4.93 40.25
C ARG A 401 -9.29 -3.94 41.41
N GLU A 402 -9.91 -2.78 41.33
CA GLU A 402 -10.08 -1.94 42.52
C GLU A 402 -11.14 -2.55 43.47
N SER A 403 -10.77 -2.71 44.72
CA SER A 403 -11.67 -3.12 45.81
C SER A 403 -12.46 -1.92 46.36
N PRO A 404 -13.68 -2.08 46.77
CA PRO A 404 -14.50 -0.98 47.30
C PRO A 404 -14.16 -0.71 48.77
N ARG A 405 -14.04 0.54 49.11
CA ARG A 405 -14.42 1.11 50.42
C ARG A 405 -15.21 2.37 50.21
#